data_11b3861aee654f4c6d8a95cc5769226c
#
_entry.id   11b3861aee654f4c6d8a95cc5769226c
#
_cell.length_a   1.000
_cell.length_b   1.000
_cell.length_c   1.000
_cell.angle_alpha   90.00
_cell.angle_beta   90.00
_cell.angle_gamma   90.00
#
_symmetry.space_group_name_H-M   'P 1'
#
loop_
_entity.id
_entity.type
_entity.pdbx_description
1 polymer ?
#
loop_
_entity_poly.entity_id
_entity_poly.type
_entity_poly.pdbx_seq_one_letter_code
_entity_poly.pdbx_strand_id
1 'polypeptide(L)'
;MAPRDGRTTWLDRAIGFIAPAAGLQRTRARVARDFLLRHYEGAAAGRRTQGWKKPASDANAAAAPAIASLRQVARDLVRNNAFAESALTTIVDHVVGYGVIPKADPTSLEAADIWAQWAETTACDADGRNDFYGLQKLVMRTVVESGEVLVRRRIRRPEDGFPIPMQLQVLEADYIDGARNLQTLQNGGRIIHGIEFDAIGRRVAYWLFKEHPGSELGNAAASVSVPAESVLHVYRQDRPGQVRGVSWFAPVILAWKDFDDFDDATLMKQKVAACLAVVITDPDGSNVPLGTVSADQPYIDQLEPGAVIQGPPGRSVEVVQPPSVREYADYSRTKLRAMATGIGVSYEDLTGDYTATNFSSARMSRLRHWARVEDWRWRMLVPQFCTPAWRWMAEAAAIMNRGVPAGLGAKWTGSPLPMIDPANEGLAYQRNIRSGLMSLSEALRERGYDPEAVLEEMAEDNEKLDELGLILDSDPRKMTQAGQAQAVPGASPVSPASPPEDMMGSPSASPSAAE
;
A
#
# COMPACT_ATOMS: atom_id res chain seq x y z
N MET A 1 4.50 8.04 49.42
CA MET A 1 3.12 7.80 48.97
C MET A 1 2.78 6.34 49.25
N ALA A 2 1.94 6.08 50.28
CA ALA A 2 1.67 4.76 50.81
C ALA A 2 0.91 3.90 49.77
N PRO A 3 1.16 2.57 49.69
CA PRO A 3 0.47 1.69 48.78
C PRO A 3 -1.00 1.57 49.19
N ARG A 4 -1.90 1.92 48.26
CA ARG A 4 -3.35 1.76 48.44
C ARG A 4 -3.70 0.26 48.45
N ASP A 5 -4.28 -0.17 49.56
CA ASP A 5 -4.72 -1.51 49.92
C ASP A 5 -5.43 -2.27 48.81
N GLY A 6 -4.95 -3.52 48.59
CA GLY A 6 -5.68 -4.54 47.87
C GLY A 6 -7.03 -4.77 48.54
N ARG A 7 -8.13 -4.39 47.87
CA ARG A 7 -9.49 -4.57 48.40
C ARG A 7 -9.76 -6.04 48.62
N THR A 8 -9.70 -6.47 49.90
CA THR A 8 -10.24 -7.77 50.31
C THR A 8 -11.73 -7.80 50.02
N THR A 9 -12.19 -8.78 49.24
CA THR A 9 -13.63 -8.95 49.00
C THR A 9 -14.30 -9.41 50.28
N TRP A 10 -15.62 -9.18 50.41
CA TRP A 10 -16.37 -9.67 51.56
C TRP A 10 -16.26 -11.19 51.78
N LEU A 11 -16.10 -11.96 50.67
CA LEU A 11 -15.82 -13.40 50.65
C LEU A 11 -14.46 -13.74 51.31
N ASP A 12 -13.43 -12.93 51.05
CA ASP A 12 -12.11 -13.16 51.65
C ASP A 12 -12.12 -12.89 53.15
N ARG A 13 -12.95 -11.94 53.60
CA ARG A 13 -13.15 -11.68 55.03
C ARG A 13 -13.92 -12.82 55.71
N ALA A 14 -14.99 -13.34 55.06
CA ALA A 14 -15.77 -14.44 55.55
C ALA A 14 -14.94 -15.75 55.66
N ILE A 15 -14.17 -16.07 54.60
CA ILE A 15 -13.31 -17.25 54.60
C ILE A 15 -12.14 -17.09 55.61
N GLY A 16 -11.57 -15.91 55.74
CA GLY A 16 -10.53 -15.62 56.73
C GLY A 16 -11.00 -15.74 58.16
N PHE A 17 -12.28 -15.52 58.42
CA PHE A 17 -12.89 -15.69 59.72
C PHE A 17 -13.21 -17.17 60.06
N ILE A 18 -13.72 -17.95 59.08
CA ILE A 18 -14.10 -19.35 59.26
C ILE A 18 -12.89 -20.30 59.18
N ALA A 19 -11.94 -20.02 58.30
CA ALA A 19 -10.75 -20.84 58.04
C ALA A 19 -9.51 -19.96 57.80
N PRO A 20 -8.80 -19.49 58.86
CA PRO A 20 -7.70 -18.52 58.73
C PRO A 20 -6.58 -18.94 57.79
N ALA A 21 -6.20 -20.23 57.80
CA ALA A 21 -5.15 -20.76 56.93
C ALA A 21 -5.54 -20.72 55.43
N ALA A 22 -6.79 -21.05 55.07
CA ALA A 22 -7.30 -20.99 53.73
C ALA A 22 -7.46 -19.52 53.22
N GLY A 23 -7.87 -18.61 54.12
CA GLY A 23 -7.93 -17.18 53.85
C GLY A 23 -6.55 -16.60 53.53
N LEU A 24 -5.53 -17.01 54.26
CA LEU A 24 -4.14 -16.56 54.05
C LEU A 24 -3.55 -17.10 52.73
N GLN A 25 -3.83 -18.36 52.38
CA GLN A 25 -3.42 -18.94 51.10
C GLN A 25 -4.07 -18.23 49.92
N ARG A 26 -5.38 -17.93 49.97
CA ARG A 26 -6.10 -17.17 48.92
C ARG A 26 -5.57 -15.75 48.79
N THR A 27 -5.30 -15.08 49.88
CA THR A 27 -4.73 -13.73 49.85
C THR A 27 -3.33 -13.73 49.23
N ARG A 28 -2.48 -14.71 49.64
CA ARG A 28 -1.15 -14.90 49.03
C ARG A 28 -1.22 -15.21 47.54
N ALA A 29 -2.11 -16.10 47.09
CA ALA A 29 -2.30 -16.43 45.69
C ALA A 29 -2.81 -15.22 44.87
N ARG A 30 -3.67 -14.40 45.47
CA ARG A 30 -4.14 -13.17 44.81
C ARG A 30 -3.04 -12.11 44.70
N VAL A 31 -2.29 -11.90 45.79
CA VAL A 31 -1.14 -10.97 45.80
C VAL A 31 -0.07 -11.42 44.80
N ALA A 32 0.23 -12.71 44.74
CA ALA A 32 1.15 -13.28 43.77
C ALA A 32 0.65 -13.09 42.32
N ARG A 33 -0.64 -13.35 42.10
CA ARG A 33 -1.27 -13.09 40.79
C ARG A 33 -1.26 -11.60 40.40
N ASP A 34 -1.58 -10.72 41.32
CA ASP A 34 -1.57 -9.26 41.10
C ASP A 34 -0.14 -8.74 40.89
N PHE A 35 0.85 -9.35 41.57
CA PHE A 35 2.26 -9.05 41.34
C PHE A 35 2.75 -9.49 39.95
N LEU A 36 2.35 -10.69 39.50
CA LEU A 36 2.64 -11.18 38.14
C LEU A 36 1.94 -10.36 37.05
N LEU A 37 0.71 -9.88 37.32
CA LEU A 37 -0.03 -9.03 36.39
C LEU A 37 0.47 -7.57 36.35
N ARG A 38 1.20 -7.10 37.37
CA ARG A 38 1.76 -5.74 37.42
C ARG A 38 2.95 -5.52 36.49
N HIS A 39 3.54 -6.57 35.90
CA HIS A 39 4.62 -6.40 34.92
C HIS A 39 4.17 -5.78 33.61
N TYR A 40 2.88 -5.85 33.27
CA TYR A 40 2.30 -5.23 32.09
C TYR A 40 1.05 -4.42 32.49
N GLU A 41 1.15 -3.10 32.49
CA GLU A 41 0.03 -2.20 32.85
C GLU A 41 -1.24 -2.47 32.05
N GLY A 42 -1.10 -2.82 30.75
CA GLY A 42 -2.22 -3.17 29.88
C GLY A 42 -2.97 -4.46 30.28
N ALA A 43 -2.37 -5.34 31.06
CA ALA A 43 -3.02 -6.55 31.57
C ALA A 43 -3.78 -6.32 32.88
N ALA A 44 -3.46 -5.25 33.62
CA ALA A 44 -4.09 -4.93 34.88
C ALA A 44 -5.58 -4.58 34.70
N ALA A 45 -6.46 -5.08 35.59
CA ALA A 45 -7.84 -4.65 35.66
C ALA A 45 -7.93 -3.36 36.48
N GLY A 46 -8.33 -2.27 35.86
CA GLY A 46 -8.43 -0.97 36.51
C GLY A 46 -9.28 0.02 35.72
N ARG A 47 -9.43 1.24 36.25
CA ARG A 47 -10.22 2.30 35.61
C ARG A 47 -9.72 2.63 34.19
N ARG A 48 -8.40 2.56 33.94
CA ARG A 48 -7.81 2.84 32.62
C ARG A 48 -8.03 1.74 31.58
N THR A 49 -8.27 0.49 32.04
CA THR A 49 -8.51 -0.69 31.20
C THR A 49 -9.96 -1.16 31.24
N GLN A 50 -10.84 -0.38 31.89
CA GLN A 50 -12.27 -0.64 31.93
C GLN A 50 -12.85 -0.53 30.52
N GLY A 51 -13.61 -1.55 30.10
CA GLY A 51 -14.17 -1.62 28.76
C GLY A 51 -13.28 -2.26 27.69
N TRP A 52 -11.98 -2.52 27.97
CA TRP A 52 -11.14 -3.27 27.03
C TRP A 52 -11.63 -4.72 26.91
N LYS A 53 -12.15 -5.06 25.75
CA LYS A 53 -12.47 -6.45 25.38
C LYS A 53 -11.17 -7.18 25.10
N LYS A 54 -10.88 -8.26 25.85
CA LYS A 54 -9.67 -9.09 25.73
C LYS A 54 -10.07 -10.55 25.40
N PRO A 55 -10.71 -10.82 24.22
CA PRO A 55 -11.07 -12.19 23.88
C PRO A 55 -9.81 -13.00 23.59
N ALA A 56 -9.72 -14.20 24.18
CA ALA A 56 -8.69 -15.18 23.88
C ALA A 56 -9.08 -15.99 22.63
N SER A 57 -9.34 -15.30 21.51
CA SER A 57 -9.69 -15.92 20.22
C SER A 57 -8.48 -16.04 19.30
N ASP A 58 -8.48 -17.08 18.47
CA ASP A 58 -7.51 -17.20 17.37
C ASP A 58 -7.81 -16.13 16.28
N ALA A 59 -6.94 -16.05 15.27
CA ALA A 59 -7.09 -15.07 14.20
C ALA A 59 -8.39 -15.23 13.42
N ASN A 60 -8.84 -16.46 13.21
CA ASN A 60 -10.01 -16.79 12.40
C ASN A 60 -11.31 -16.46 13.14
N ALA A 61 -11.40 -16.89 14.39
CA ALA A 61 -12.57 -16.58 15.24
C ALA A 61 -12.71 -15.07 15.52
N ALA A 62 -11.59 -14.35 15.60
CA ALA A 62 -11.62 -12.90 15.78
C ALA A 62 -12.10 -12.17 14.51
N ALA A 63 -11.71 -12.62 13.32
CA ALA A 63 -12.02 -11.98 12.06
C ALA A 63 -13.38 -12.39 11.46
N ALA A 64 -13.80 -13.63 11.67
CA ALA A 64 -14.98 -14.23 11.05
C ALA A 64 -16.25 -13.37 11.05
N PRO A 65 -16.68 -12.79 12.19
CA PRO A 65 -17.92 -12.02 12.24
C PRO A 65 -17.83 -10.66 11.51
N ALA A 66 -16.62 -10.20 11.19
CA ALA A 66 -16.38 -8.86 10.70
C ALA A 66 -15.89 -8.80 9.24
N ILE A 67 -15.30 -9.88 8.69
CA ILE A 67 -14.65 -9.88 7.37
C ILE A 67 -15.57 -9.34 6.27
N ALA A 68 -16.78 -9.86 6.14
CA ALA A 68 -17.71 -9.45 5.09
C ALA A 68 -18.12 -7.98 5.23
N SER A 69 -18.45 -7.54 6.44
CA SER A 69 -18.83 -6.15 6.70
C SER A 69 -17.66 -5.19 6.46
N LEU A 70 -16.46 -5.52 6.95
CA LEU A 70 -15.26 -4.69 6.71
C LEU A 70 -14.94 -4.54 5.23
N ARG A 71 -15.10 -5.62 4.45
CA ARG A 71 -14.91 -5.61 2.99
C ARG A 71 -15.91 -4.69 2.30
N GLN A 72 -17.19 -4.81 2.64
CA GLN A 72 -18.24 -3.97 2.06
C GLN A 72 -18.05 -2.49 2.38
N VAL A 73 -17.73 -2.17 3.64
CA VAL A 73 -17.47 -0.80 4.07
C VAL A 73 -16.19 -0.25 3.41
N ALA A 74 -15.14 -1.06 3.26
CA ALA A 74 -13.92 -0.63 2.59
C ALA A 74 -14.15 -0.33 1.10
N ARG A 75 -14.94 -1.15 0.40
CA ARG A 75 -15.35 -0.90 -0.99
C ARG A 75 -16.17 0.37 -1.15
N ASP A 76 -17.09 0.61 -0.22
CA ASP A 76 -17.86 1.85 -0.20
C ASP A 76 -16.96 3.07 0.05
N LEU A 77 -16.08 2.96 1.03
CA LEU A 77 -15.11 3.99 1.37
C LEU A 77 -14.21 4.35 0.18
N VAL A 78 -13.61 3.36 -0.47
CA VAL A 78 -12.74 3.56 -1.65
C VAL A 78 -13.50 4.20 -2.80
N ARG A 79 -14.76 3.82 -3.01
CA ARG A 79 -15.59 4.37 -4.08
C ARG A 79 -15.95 5.84 -3.87
N ASN A 80 -16.18 6.25 -2.61
CA ASN A 80 -16.81 7.52 -2.28
C ASN A 80 -15.87 8.53 -1.62
N ASN A 81 -14.66 8.12 -1.17
CA ASN A 81 -13.71 8.98 -0.48
C ASN A 81 -12.40 9.10 -1.25
N ALA A 82 -12.04 10.33 -1.65
CA ALA A 82 -10.85 10.61 -2.46
C ALA A 82 -9.53 10.22 -1.77
N PHE A 83 -9.41 10.41 -0.46
CA PHE A 83 -8.20 10.03 0.27
C PHE A 83 -8.05 8.51 0.39
N ALA A 84 -9.17 7.78 0.53
CA ALA A 84 -9.14 6.33 0.56
C ALA A 84 -8.69 5.74 -0.78
N GLU A 85 -9.22 6.27 -1.88
CA GLU A 85 -8.78 5.90 -3.25
C GLU A 85 -7.31 6.27 -3.49
N SER A 86 -6.88 7.46 -3.05
CA SER A 86 -5.48 7.90 -3.13
C SER A 86 -4.55 6.95 -2.39
N ALA A 87 -4.90 6.55 -1.15
CA ALA A 87 -4.10 5.61 -0.37
C ALA A 87 -3.97 4.25 -1.06
N LEU A 88 -5.09 3.73 -1.60
CA LEU A 88 -5.11 2.45 -2.30
C LEU A 88 -4.26 2.51 -3.57
N THR A 89 -4.45 3.53 -4.40
CA THR A 89 -3.72 3.72 -5.65
C THR A 89 -2.21 3.86 -5.38
N THR A 90 -1.82 4.66 -4.39
CA THR A 90 -0.42 4.79 -3.96
C THR A 90 0.22 3.45 -3.60
N ILE A 91 -0.47 2.61 -2.83
CA ILE A 91 0.05 1.29 -2.47
C ILE A 91 0.22 0.41 -3.71
N VAL A 92 -0.80 0.38 -4.58
CA VAL A 92 -0.77 -0.43 -5.80
C VAL A 92 0.35 0.01 -6.75
N ASP A 93 0.46 1.32 -6.98
CA ASP A 93 1.47 1.87 -7.89
C ASP A 93 2.89 1.72 -7.37
N HIS A 94 3.10 1.78 -6.07
CA HIS A 94 4.42 1.55 -5.49
C HIS A 94 4.79 0.06 -5.40
N VAL A 95 3.84 -0.83 -5.09
CA VAL A 95 4.11 -2.27 -4.99
C VAL A 95 4.33 -2.90 -6.36
N VAL A 96 3.49 -2.57 -7.32
CA VAL A 96 3.53 -3.16 -8.66
C VAL A 96 4.33 -2.29 -9.64
N GLY A 97 4.08 -0.97 -9.64
CA GLY A 97 4.68 -0.04 -10.59
C GLY A 97 4.32 -0.39 -12.03
N TYR A 98 5.32 -0.56 -12.87
CA TYR A 98 5.16 -1.03 -14.26
C TYR A 98 4.99 -2.55 -14.37
N GLY A 99 5.13 -3.26 -13.26
CA GLY A 99 5.05 -4.72 -13.18
C GLY A 99 6.24 -5.31 -12.43
N VAL A 100 6.00 -6.45 -11.79
CA VAL A 100 7.05 -7.31 -11.27
C VAL A 100 7.37 -8.32 -12.37
N ILE A 101 8.53 -8.15 -13.00
CA ILE A 101 8.92 -8.82 -14.24
C ILE A 101 9.73 -10.07 -13.92
N PRO A 102 9.41 -11.24 -14.52
CA PRO A 102 10.21 -12.44 -14.35
C PRO A 102 11.45 -12.39 -15.24
N LYS A 103 12.53 -12.95 -14.75
CA LYS A 103 13.66 -13.35 -15.55
C LYS A 103 13.68 -14.87 -15.61
N ALA A 104 13.54 -15.42 -16.80
CA ALA A 104 13.73 -16.85 -17.04
C ALA A 104 15.19 -17.24 -16.81
N ASP A 105 15.42 -18.52 -16.52
CA ASP A 105 16.77 -19.06 -16.55
C ASP A 105 17.35 -18.89 -17.98
N PRO A 106 18.58 -18.39 -18.16
CA PRO A 106 19.21 -18.24 -19.47
C PRO A 106 19.25 -19.50 -20.32
N THR A 107 19.07 -20.67 -19.68
CA THR A 107 19.04 -21.97 -20.37
C THR A 107 17.72 -22.24 -21.10
N SER A 108 16.71 -21.38 -21.00
CA SER A 108 15.40 -21.57 -21.63
C SER A 108 14.88 -20.28 -22.26
N LEU A 109 15.40 -19.97 -23.45
CA LEU A 109 14.92 -18.86 -24.29
C LEU A 109 13.44 -19.05 -24.67
N GLU A 110 13.01 -20.30 -24.89
CA GLU A 110 11.61 -20.64 -25.19
C GLU A 110 10.64 -20.22 -24.09
N ALA A 111 11.08 -20.24 -22.83
CA ALA A 111 10.23 -19.78 -21.72
C ALA A 111 9.99 -18.28 -21.74
N ALA A 112 11.00 -17.49 -22.13
CA ALA A 112 10.87 -16.05 -22.28
C ALA A 112 9.91 -15.70 -23.44
N ASP A 113 10.03 -16.38 -24.58
CA ASP A 113 9.16 -16.18 -25.73
C ASP A 113 7.70 -16.55 -25.43
N ILE A 114 7.47 -17.66 -24.72
CA ILE A 114 6.13 -18.07 -24.32
C ILE A 114 5.55 -17.08 -23.32
N TRP A 115 6.38 -16.60 -22.38
CA TRP A 115 5.95 -15.57 -21.43
C TRP A 115 5.52 -14.30 -22.15
N ALA A 116 6.32 -13.80 -23.08
CA ALA A 116 5.97 -12.61 -23.85
C ALA A 116 4.66 -12.80 -24.61
N GLN A 117 4.45 -13.92 -25.30
CA GLN A 117 3.23 -14.20 -26.06
C GLN A 117 2.00 -14.36 -25.17
N TRP A 118 2.14 -14.88 -23.95
CA TRP A 118 1.02 -15.17 -23.07
C TRP A 118 0.79 -14.10 -22.01
N ALA A 119 1.83 -13.65 -21.31
CA ALA A 119 1.73 -12.78 -20.16
C ALA A 119 1.80 -11.29 -20.49
N GLU A 120 2.52 -10.89 -21.56
CA GLU A 120 2.62 -9.50 -22.01
C GLU A 120 1.50 -9.13 -23.00
N THR A 121 0.56 -10.04 -23.18
CA THR A 121 -0.66 -9.86 -23.95
C THR A 121 -1.87 -10.16 -23.06
N THR A 122 -3.07 -9.87 -23.55
CA THR A 122 -4.31 -10.21 -22.85
C THR A 122 -4.64 -11.70 -22.86
N ALA A 123 -3.81 -12.55 -23.49
CA ALA A 123 -4.03 -13.99 -23.56
C ALA A 123 -4.01 -14.69 -22.20
N CYS A 124 -3.30 -14.12 -21.22
CA CYS A 124 -3.23 -14.65 -19.87
C CYS A 124 -4.51 -14.41 -19.05
N ASP A 125 -5.30 -13.41 -19.40
CA ASP A 125 -6.50 -13.00 -18.65
C ASP A 125 -7.74 -13.73 -19.16
N ALA A 126 -8.51 -14.32 -18.26
CA ALA A 126 -9.77 -14.98 -18.61
C ALA A 126 -10.85 -13.99 -19.08
N ASP A 127 -10.76 -12.72 -18.65
CA ASP A 127 -11.64 -11.64 -19.08
C ASP A 127 -11.12 -10.93 -20.35
N GLY A 128 -9.88 -11.22 -20.78
CA GLY A 128 -9.27 -10.71 -22.01
C GLY A 128 -8.98 -9.21 -22.00
N ARG A 129 -8.81 -8.59 -20.82
CA ARG A 129 -8.63 -7.14 -20.67
C ARG A 129 -7.23 -6.72 -20.25
N ASN A 130 -6.60 -7.51 -19.41
CA ASN A 130 -5.32 -7.18 -18.79
C ASN A 130 -4.23 -8.11 -19.29
N ASP A 131 -3.02 -7.60 -19.38
CA ASP A 131 -1.82 -8.40 -19.37
C ASP A 131 -1.50 -8.88 -17.94
N PHE A 132 -0.44 -9.64 -17.77
CA PHE A 132 -0.06 -10.15 -16.46
C PHE A 132 0.26 -9.04 -15.45
N TYR A 133 0.81 -7.92 -15.90
CA TYR A 133 1.17 -6.79 -15.06
C TYR A 133 -0.06 -5.99 -14.64
N GLY A 134 -1.06 -5.88 -15.51
CA GLY A 134 -2.39 -5.38 -15.18
C GLY A 134 -3.11 -6.27 -14.18
N LEU A 135 -2.98 -7.60 -14.32
CA LEU A 135 -3.50 -8.55 -13.32
C LEU A 135 -2.80 -8.42 -11.96
N GLN A 136 -1.49 -8.13 -11.92
CA GLN A 136 -0.79 -7.83 -10.66
C GLN A 136 -1.39 -6.61 -9.96
N LYS A 137 -1.70 -5.54 -10.71
CA LYS A 137 -2.36 -4.33 -10.19
C LYS A 137 -3.76 -4.65 -9.66
N LEU A 138 -4.55 -5.41 -10.41
CA LEU A 138 -5.90 -5.82 -10.01
C LEU A 138 -5.88 -6.69 -8.75
N VAL A 139 -4.97 -7.66 -8.67
CA VAL A 139 -4.76 -8.51 -7.49
C VAL A 139 -4.38 -7.66 -6.29
N MET A 140 -3.40 -6.76 -6.43
CA MET A 140 -2.94 -5.93 -5.32
C MET A 140 -4.03 -4.95 -4.86
N ARG A 141 -4.77 -4.33 -5.79
CA ARG A 141 -5.91 -3.46 -5.51
C ARG A 141 -6.95 -4.20 -4.67
N THR A 142 -7.34 -5.39 -5.10
CA THR A 142 -8.34 -6.20 -4.42
C THR A 142 -7.87 -6.64 -3.03
N VAL A 143 -6.59 -6.97 -2.86
CA VAL A 143 -6.03 -7.31 -1.53
C VAL A 143 -6.08 -6.12 -0.59
N VAL A 144 -5.70 -4.91 -1.02
CA VAL A 144 -5.73 -3.72 -0.16
C VAL A 144 -7.16 -3.36 0.23
N GLU A 145 -8.06 -3.31 -0.74
CA GLU A 145 -9.46 -2.95 -0.54
C GLU A 145 -10.23 -4.00 0.25
N SER A 146 -10.26 -5.22 -0.26
CA SER A 146 -11.11 -6.31 0.23
C SER A 146 -10.41 -7.23 1.23
N GLY A 147 -9.09 -7.12 1.38
CA GLY A 147 -8.25 -7.91 2.28
C GLY A 147 -7.66 -9.16 1.64
N GLU A 148 -8.30 -9.72 0.64
CA GLU A 148 -7.90 -10.97 -0.01
C GLU A 148 -8.49 -11.06 -1.43
N VAL A 149 -7.84 -11.85 -2.28
CA VAL A 149 -8.28 -12.13 -3.65
C VAL A 149 -7.97 -13.58 -4.00
N LEU A 150 -8.77 -14.14 -4.88
CA LEU A 150 -8.54 -15.45 -5.47
C LEU A 150 -8.11 -15.30 -6.93
N VAL A 151 -7.14 -16.09 -7.34
CA VAL A 151 -6.81 -16.25 -8.76
C VAL A 151 -6.96 -17.71 -9.13
N ARG A 152 -7.89 -17.97 -10.03
CA ARG A 152 -8.22 -19.31 -10.46
C ARG A 152 -7.54 -19.65 -11.78
N ARG A 153 -6.88 -20.80 -11.85
CA ARG A 153 -6.37 -21.39 -13.07
C ARG A 153 -7.53 -21.90 -13.93
N ARG A 154 -7.66 -21.39 -15.15
CA ARG A 154 -8.66 -21.79 -16.13
C ARG A 154 -7.98 -22.57 -17.25
N ILE A 155 -8.19 -23.87 -17.27
CA ILE A 155 -7.68 -24.71 -18.36
C ILE A 155 -8.53 -24.46 -19.60
N ARG A 156 -7.88 -24.26 -20.74
CA ARG A 156 -8.48 -24.06 -22.06
C ARG A 156 -8.16 -25.24 -22.96
N ARG A 157 -8.86 -25.35 -24.06
CA ARG A 157 -8.58 -26.37 -25.06
C ARG A 157 -7.48 -25.88 -25.98
N PRO A 158 -6.63 -26.76 -26.53
CA PRO A 158 -5.63 -26.37 -27.53
C PRO A 158 -6.25 -25.68 -28.76
N GLU A 159 -7.49 -26.04 -29.12
CA GLU A 159 -8.22 -25.50 -30.27
C GLU A 159 -8.71 -24.05 -30.04
N ASP A 160 -8.71 -23.57 -28.80
CA ASP A 160 -9.12 -22.20 -28.48
C ASP A 160 -8.09 -21.14 -28.93
N GLY A 161 -6.92 -21.56 -29.44
CA GLY A 161 -5.94 -20.69 -30.11
C GLY A 161 -5.07 -19.84 -29.18
N PHE A 162 -5.01 -20.16 -27.88
CA PHE A 162 -4.13 -19.49 -26.94
C PHE A 162 -2.67 -19.96 -27.08
N PRO A 163 -1.67 -19.10 -26.80
CA PRO A 163 -0.25 -19.49 -26.79
C PRO A 163 0.04 -20.72 -25.91
N ILE A 164 -0.64 -20.79 -24.78
CA ILE A 164 -0.74 -21.96 -23.89
C ILE A 164 -2.21 -22.14 -23.45
N PRO A 165 -2.69 -23.38 -23.22
CA PRO A 165 -4.09 -23.67 -22.94
C PRO A 165 -4.46 -23.34 -21.48
N MET A 166 -4.15 -22.14 -21.03
CA MET A 166 -4.36 -21.69 -19.67
C MET A 166 -4.60 -20.19 -19.62
N GLN A 167 -5.54 -19.79 -18.78
CA GLN A 167 -5.79 -18.38 -18.42
C GLN A 167 -5.93 -18.24 -16.90
N LEU A 168 -5.71 -17.02 -16.41
CA LEU A 168 -5.89 -16.61 -15.03
C LEU A 168 -7.22 -15.89 -14.89
N GLN A 169 -8.05 -16.30 -13.93
CA GLN A 169 -9.29 -15.64 -13.58
C GLN A 169 -9.17 -15.05 -12.19
N VAL A 170 -9.21 -13.72 -12.09
CA VAL A 170 -9.24 -13.01 -10.80
C VAL A 170 -10.67 -13.00 -10.28
N LEU A 171 -10.85 -13.42 -9.04
CA LEU A 171 -12.15 -13.53 -8.38
C LEU A 171 -12.11 -12.80 -7.03
N GLU A 172 -13.18 -12.10 -6.73
CA GLU A 172 -13.37 -11.52 -5.40
C GLU A 172 -13.52 -12.61 -4.34
N ALA A 173 -13.13 -12.30 -3.12
CA ALA A 173 -13.21 -13.25 -2.01
C ALA A 173 -14.67 -13.62 -1.61
N ASP A 174 -15.64 -12.89 -2.13
CA ASP A 174 -17.08 -13.17 -1.98
C ASP A 174 -17.49 -14.49 -2.64
N TYR A 175 -16.72 -14.96 -3.61
CA TYR A 175 -16.89 -16.30 -4.16
C TYR A 175 -16.63 -17.43 -3.15
N ILE A 176 -15.90 -17.18 -2.06
CA ILE A 176 -15.70 -18.19 -1.01
C ILE A 176 -16.94 -18.30 -0.15
N ASP A 177 -17.46 -19.53 -0.01
CA ASP A 177 -18.53 -19.86 0.93
C ASP A 177 -18.01 -19.82 2.38
N GLY A 178 -17.87 -18.60 2.92
CA GLY A 178 -17.34 -18.36 4.26
C GLY A 178 -18.21 -18.91 5.39
N ALA A 179 -19.47 -19.22 5.12
CA ALA A 179 -20.37 -19.83 6.11
C ALA A 179 -20.08 -21.33 6.29
N ARG A 180 -19.37 -21.94 5.33
CA ARG A 180 -19.08 -23.36 5.38
C ARG A 180 -17.94 -23.66 6.34
N ASN A 181 -18.32 -24.19 7.50
CA ASN A 181 -17.38 -24.62 8.55
C ASN A 181 -17.71 -26.06 8.93
N LEU A 182 -16.71 -26.93 8.97
CA LEU A 182 -16.83 -28.32 9.41
C LEU A 182 -15.57 -28.72 10.16
N GLN A 183 -15.71 -29.06 11.44
CA GLN A 183 -14.56 -29.32 12.30
C GLN A 183 -13.84 -30.64 11.98
N THR A 184 -14.57 -31.63 11.48
CA THR A 184 -13.99 -32.94 11.17
C THR A 184 -14.65 -33.52 9.91
N LEU A 185 -13.81 -33.84 8.93
CA LEU A 185 -14.21 -34.58 7.74
C LEU A 185 -13.90 -36.08 7.96
N GLN A 186 -14.52 -36.96 7.14
CA GLN A 186 -14.30 -38.40 7.21
C GLN A 186 -12.83 -38.78 7.02
N ASN A 187 -12.06 -37.97 6.31
CA ASN A 187 -10.62 -38.14 6.06
C ASN A 187 -9.73 -37.50 7.15
N GLY A 188 -10.29 -37.07 8.28
CA GLY A 188 -9.56 -36.39 9.35
C GLY A 188 -9.24 -34.92 9.06
N GLY A 189 -9.66 -34.37 7.93
CA GLY A 189 -9.53 -32.98 7.56
C GLY A 189 -10.58 -32.08 8.22
N ARG A 190 -10.54 -30.78 7.92
CA ARG A 190 -11.48 -29.77 8.44
C ARG A 190 -11.74 -28.68 7.41
N ILE A 191 -12.88 -28.02 7.51
CA ILE A 191 -13.21 -26.84 6.71
C ILE A 191 -13.28 -25.64 7.64
N ILE A 192 -12.53 -24.59 7.31
CA ILE A 192 -12.51 -23.32 8.03
C ILE A 192 -12.83 -22.21 7.05
N HIS A 193 -13.95 -21.53 7.22
CA HIS A 193 -14.40 -20.40 6.38
C HIS A 193 -14.33 -20.69 4.87
N GLY A 194 -14.82 -21.87 4.46
CA GLY A 194 -14.87 -22.30 3.06
C GLY A 194 -13.55 -22.83 2.51
N ILE A 195 -12.52 -22.96 3.33
CA ILE A 195 -11.22 -23.54 2.93
C ILE A 195 -11.07 -24.89 3.60
N GLU A 196 -10.86 -25.92 2.79
CA GLU A 196 -10.69 -27.31 3.23
C GLU A 196 -9.21 -27.62 3.47
N PHE A 197 -8.93 -28.26 4.61
CA PHE A 197 -7.61 -28.68 5.03
C PHE A 197 -7.58 -30.19 5.22
N ASP A 198 -6.46 -30.82 4.90
CA ASP A 198 -6.22 -32.22 5.22
C ASP A 198 -5.88 -32.43 6.71
N ALA A 199 -5.66 -33.69 7.09
CA ALA A 199 -5.34 -34.07 8.45
C ALA A 199 -4.01 -33.46 8.99
N ILE A 200 -3.09 -33.09 8.09
CA ILE A 200 -1.80 -32.47 8.44
C ILE A 200 -1.82 -30.93 8.28
N GLY A 201 -2.98 -30.36 7.95
CA GLY A 201 -3.18 -28.90 7.88
C GLY A 201 -2.81 -28.26 6.55
N ARG A 202 -2.62 -29.01 5.46
CA ARG A 202 -2.44 -28.44 4.11
C ARG A 202 -3.79 -28.10 3.50
N ARG A 203 -3.86 -27.01 2.72
CA ARG A 203 -5.04 -26.61 1.95
C ARG A 203 -5.24 -27.61 0.82
N VAL A 204 -6.44 -28.20 0.72
CA VAL A 204 -6.82 -29.21 -0.26
C VAL A 204 -7.82 -28.66 -1.27
N ALA A 205 -8.78 -27.87 -0.81
CA ALA A 205 -9.81 -27.31 -1.67
C ALA A 205 -10.37 -25.99 -1.14
N TYR A 206 -11.01 -25.26 -2.05
CA TYR A 206 -11.79 -24.06 -1.78
C TYR A 206 -13.25 -24.31 -2.16
N TRP A 207 -14.17 -24.00 -1.28
CA TRP A 207 -15.61 -24.06 -1.53
C TRP A 207 -16.05 -22.74 -2.14
N LEU A 208 -16.28 -22.73 -3.46
CA LEU A 208 -16.57 -21.52 -4.22
C LEU A 208 -17.99 -21.55 -4.79
N PHE A 209 -18.65 -20.42 -4.76
CA PHE A 209 -19.87 -20.19 -5.52
C PHE A 209 -19.55 -20.17 -7.03
N LYS A 210 -20.49 -20.60 -7.87
CA LYS A 210 -20.32 -20.58 -9.33
C LYS A 210 -20.41 -19.18 -9.89
N GLU A 211 -21.24 -18.34 -9.28
CA GLU A 211 -21.48 -16.94 -9.62
C GLU A 211 -21.28 -16.08 -8.37
N HIS A 212 -21.05 -14.79 -8.58
CA HIS A 212 -20.87 -13.88 -7.46
C HIS A 212 -22.17 -13.78 -6.67
N PRO A 213 -22.18 -14.02 -5.33
CA PRO A 213 -23.42 -14.06 -4.53
C PRO A 213 -24.18 -12.73 -4.48
N GLY A 214 -23.52 -11.62 -4.78
CA GLY A 214 -24.14 -10.29 -4.92
C GLY A 214 -24.52 -9.90 -6.35
N SER A 215 -24.48 -10.82 -7.31
CA SER A 215 -24.94 -10.55 -8.68
C SER A 215 -26.45 -10.44 -8.74
N GLU A 216 -26.98 -9.49 -9.52
CA GLU A 216 -28.42 -9.33 -9.77
C GLU A 216 -29.05 -10.57 -10.42
N LEU A 217 -28.27 -11.32 -11.19
CA LEU A 217 -28.69 -12.56 -11.86
C LEU A 217 -28.34 -13.81 -11.03
N GLY A 218 -27.73 -13.62 -9.85
CA GLY A 218 -27.22 -14.70 -9.02
C GLY A 218 -28.34 -15.54 -8.41
N ASN A 219 -28.46 -16.79 -8.85
CA ASN A 219 -29.15 -17.80 -8.08
C ASN A 219 -28.24 -18.22 -6.91
N ALA A 220 -28.81 -18.39 -5.72
CA ALA A 220 -28.11 -18.96 -4.56
C ALA A 220 -27.74 -20.43 -4.82
N ALA A 221 -26.85 -20.65 -5.78
CA ALA A 221 -26.35 -21.97 -6.12
C ALA A 221 -25.44 -22.47 -4.98
N ALA A 222 -25.51 -23.77 -4.70
CA ALA A 222 -24.61 -24.40 -3.74
C ALA A 222 -23.14 -24.20 -4.14
N SER A 223 -22.28 -23.93 -3.17
CA SER A 223 -20.83 -23.87 -3.39
C SER A 223 -20.29 -25.21 -3.84
N VAL A 224 -19.28 -25.18 -4.71
CA VAL A 224 -18.59 -26.36 -5.24
C VAL A 224 -17.16 -26.40 -4.72
N SER A 225 -16.64 -27.60 -4.50
CA SER A 225 -15.25 -27.80 -4.13
C SER A 225 -14.35 -27.61 -5.36
N VAL A 226 -13.36 -26.72 -5.26
CA VAL A 226 -12.35 -26.47 -6.27
C VAL A 226 -10.98 -26.83 -5.67
N PRO A 227 -10.17 -27.69 -6.32
CA PRO A 227 -8.87 -28.09 -5.80
C PRO A 227 -7.96 -26.89 -5.52
N ALA A 228 -7.26 -26.92 -4.40
CA ALA A 228 -6.38 -25.83 -3.98
C ALA A 228 -5.22 -25.57 -4.96
N GLU A 229 -4.78 -26.58 -5.69
CA GLU A 229 -3.76 -26.47 -6.75
C GLU A 229 -4.18 -25.59 -7.93
N SER A 230 -5.50 -25.39 -8.09
CA SER A 230 -6.09 -24.55 -9.15
C SER A 230 -6.48 -23.15 -8.68
N VAL A 231 -6.14 -22.79 -7.44
CA VAL A 231 -6.53 -21.49 -6.83
C VAL A 231 -5.35 -20.91 -6.07
N LEU A 232 -4.94 -19.70 -6.44
CA LEU A 232 -4.06 -18.88 -5.62
C LEU A 232 -4.93 -18.01 -4.72
N HIS A 233 -4.61 -17.98 -3.44
CA HIS A 233 -5.31 -17.16 -2.45
C HIS A 233 -4.31 -16.14 -1.89
N VAL A 234 -4.39 -14.91 -2.36
CA VAL A 234 -3.46 -13.83 -2.03
C VAL A 234 -4.04 -12.95 -0.94
N TYR A 235 -3.35 -12.83 0.17
CA TYR A 235 -3.70 -11.95 1.29
C TYR A 235 -2.51 -11.72 2.21
N ARG A 236 -2.58 -10.64 3.01
CA ARG A 236 -1.59 -10.35 4.05
C ARG A 236 -1.89 -11.15 5.31
N GLN A 237 -0.93 -11.95 5.74
CA GLN A 237 -1.04 -12.72 6.97
C GLN A 237 -0.50 -11.88 8.15
N ASP A 238 -1.41 -11.38 8.99
CA ASP A 238 -1.04 -10.54 10.16
C ASP A 238 -0.85 -11.38 11.44
N ARG A 239 -1.43 -12.58 11.50
CA ARG A 239 -1.33 -13.50 12.66
C ARG A 239 -1.08 -14.93 12.23
N PRO A 240 -0.27 -15.71 13.00
CA PRO A 240 -0.11 -17.14 12.75
C PRO A 240 -1.47 -17.87 12.73
N GLY A 241 -1.62 -18.81 11.78
CA GLY A 241 -2.85 -19.60 11.64
C GLY A 241 -4.02 -18.86 10.98
N GLN A 242 -3.86 -17.62 10.58
CA GLN A 242 -4.87 -16.87 9.83
C GLN A 242 -5.10 -17.51 8.46
N VAL A 243 -6.36 -17.81 8.12
CA VAL A 243 -6.73 -18.46 6.85
C VAL A 243 -7.40 -17.52 5.85
N ARG A 244 -7.92 -16.38 6.31
CA ARG A 244 -8.60 -15.37 5.49
C ARG A 244 -7.94 -13.99 5.65
N GLY A 245 -7.94 -13.20 4.59
CA GLY A 245 -7.46 -11.81 4.62
C GLY A 245 -8.48 -10.83 5.22
N VAL A 246 -7.99 -9.72 5.75
CA VAL A 246 -8.82 -8.62 6.27
C VAL A 246 -8.43 -7.35 5.54
N SER A 247 -9.40 -6.52 5.15
CA SER A 247 -9.14 -5.24 4.48
C SER A 247 -8.09 -4.42 5.22
N TRP A 248 -7.17 -3.82 4.46
CA TRP A 248 -6.12 -2.98 5.05
C TRP A 248 -6.65 -1.68 5.62
N PHE A 249 -7.88 -1.31 5.24
CA PHE A 249 -8.60 -0.18 5.81
C PHE A 249 -9.19 -0.45 7.20
N ALA A 250 -9.28 -1.73 7.64
CA ALA A 250 -9.90 -2.10 8.90
C ALA A 250 -9.46 -1.25 10.13
N PRO A 251 -8.17 -0.91 10.33
CA PRO A 251 -7.75 -0.10 11.47
C PRO A 251 -8.21 1.36 11.41
N VAL A 252 -8.57 1.86 10.22
CA VAL A 252 -8.81 3.28 9.95
C VAL A 252 -10.22 3.62 9.48
N ILE A 253 -11.06 2.63 9.19
CA ILE A 253 -12.45 2.82 8.71
C ILE A 253 -13.22 3.80 9.59
N LEU A 254 -13.21 3.60 10.91
CA LEU A 254 -13.94 4.48 11.84
C LEU A 254 -13.36 5.90 11.86
N ALA A 255 -12.02 6.03 11.79
CA ALA A 255 -11.39 7.33 11.74
C ALA A 255 -11.74 8.11 10.46
N TRP A 256 -11.89 7.40 9.33
CA TRP A 256 -12.36 7.98 8.08
C TRP A 256 -13.80 8.45 8.16
N LYS A 257 -14.68 7.59 8.68
CA LYS A 257 -16.09 7.94 8.91
C LYS A 257 -16.25 9.18 9.79
N ASP A 258 -15.55 9.22 10.93
CA ASP A 258 -15.54 10.37 11.83
C ASP A 258 -15.01 11.64 11.15
N PHE A 259 -14.05 11.49 10.23
CA PHE A 259 -13.48 12.61 9.48
C PHE A 259 -14.47 13.16 8.45
N ASP A 260 -15.14 12.29 7.70
CA ASP A 260 -16.18 12.68 6.74
C ASP A 260 -17.35 13.39 7.44
N ASP A 261 -17.84 12.84 8.56
CA ASP A 261 -18.92 13.45 9.36
C ASP A 261 -18.50 14.83 9.91
N PHE A 262 -17.23 14.97 10.29
CA PHE A 262 -16.68 16.27 10.74
C PHE A 262 -16.58 17.27 9.59
N ASP A 263 -16.16 16.84 8.42
CA ASP A 263 -16.01 17.68 7.23
C ASP A 263 -17.36 18.22 6.78
N ASP A 264 -18.38 17.34 6.70
CA ASP A 264 -19.76 17.71 6.41
C ASP A 264 -20.34 18.70 7.41
N ALA A 265 -20.12 18.46 8.71
CA ALA A 265 -20.58 19.38 9.76
C ALA A 265 -19.88 20.74 9.66
N THR A 266 -18.58 20.76 9.31
CA THR A 266 -17.81 21.98 9.13
C THR A 266 -18.26 22.76 7.90
N LEU A 267 -18.51 22.07 6.79
CA LEU A 267 -19.04 22.66 5.58
C LEU A 267 -20.44 23.27 5.83
N MET A 268 -21.31 22.54 6.53
CA MET A 268 -22.64 23.05 6.91
C MET A 268 -22.51 24.31 7.77
N LYS A 269 -21.62 24.29 8.78
CA LYS A 269 -21.34 25.47 9.60
C LYS A 269 -20.87 26.66 8.78
N GLN A 270 -20.00 26.45 7.79
CA GLN A 270 -19.52 27.51 6.89
C GLN A 270 -20.63 28.03 5.97
N LYS A 271 -21.48 27.15 5.45
CA LYS A 271 -22.66 27.53 4.65
C LYS A 271 -23.62 28.40 5.47
N VAL A 272 -23.93 27.99 6.70
CA VAL A 272 -24.76 28.78 7.62
C VAL A 272 -24.09 30.10 7.97
N ALA A 273 -22.75 30.10 8.14
CA ALA A 273 -21.98 31.33 8.39
C ALA A 273 -22.01 32.31 7.22
N ALA A 274 -22.01 31.79 5.98
CA ALA A 274 -22.12 32.62 4.79
C ALA A 274 -23.53 33.21 4.59
N CYS A 275 -24.55 32.62 5.19
CA CYS A 275 -25.89 33.18 5.31
C CYS A 275 -25.92 34.06 6.55
N LEU A 276 -25.77 35.38 6.41
CA LEU A 276 -25.84 36.36 7.52
C LEU A 276 -27.18 36.19 8.26
N ALA A 277 -27.15 35.59 9.44
CA ALA A 277 -28.32 35.53 10.31
C ALA A 277 -28.37 36.85 11.13
N VAL A 278 -29.39 37.63 10.91
CA VAL A 278 -29.66 38.84 11.66
C VAL A 278 -30.78 38.54 12.67
N VAL A 279 -30.47 38.64 13.94
CA VAL A 279 -31.46 38.52 15.01
C VAL A 279 -31.89 39.92 15.43
N ILE A 280 -33.16 40.24 15.25
CA ILE A 280 -33.76 41.49 15.72
C ILE A 280 -34.29 41.22 17.13
N THR A 281 -33.65 41.84 18.14
CA THR A 281 -34.10 41.74 19.53
C THR A 281 -34.77 43.04 19.96
N ASP A 282 -35.85 42.93 20.74
CA ASP A 282 -36.51 44.05 21.39
C ASP A 282 -36.03 44.14 22.84
N PRO A 283 -35.11 45.09 23.16
CA PRO A 283 -34.52 45.18 24.49
C PRO A 283 -35.51 45.65 25.56
N ASP A 284 -36.63 46.30 25.19
CA ASP A 284 -37.58 46.88 26.15
C ASP A 284 -38.77 45.99 26.48
N GLY A 285 -38.85 44.79 25.88
CA GLY A 285 -39.92 43.83 26.16
C GLY A 285 -41.34 44.33 25.85
N SER A 286 -41.43 45.42 25.08
CA SER A 286 -42.73 45.93 24.63
C SER A 286 -43.26 44.94 23.60
N ASN A 287 -44.26 44.15 23.98
CA ASN A 287 -45.00 43.19 23.14
C ASN A 287 -45.74 43.89 21.97
N VAL A 288 -45.03 44.75 21.22
CA VAL A 288 -45.58 45.26 19.98
C VAL A 288 -45.33 44.17 18.92
N PRO A 289 -46.40 43.53 18.41
CA PRO A 289 -46.25 42.55 17.32
C PRO A 289 -45.45 43.23 16.20
N LEU A 290 -44.47 42.53 15.67
CA LEU A 290 -43.83 42.87 14.38
C LEU A 290 -45.01 43.07 13.41
N GLY A 291 -45.31 44.36 13.06
CA GLY A 291 -46.47 44.86 12.35
C GLY A 291 -47.26 43.83 11.53
N THR A 292 -48.55 44.04 11.44
CA THR A 292 -49.39 43.22 10.57
C THR A 292 -48.70 43.05 9.23
N VAL A 293 -48.42 41.78 8.90
CA VAL A 293 -47.83 41.40 7.59
C VAL A 293 -48.76 41.97 6.52
N SER A 294 -48.30 43.03 5.85
CA SER A 294 -49.00 43.51 4.66
C SER A 294 -48.72 42.50 3.55
N ALA A 295 -49.76 42.20 2.76
CA ALA A 295 -49.64 41.26 1.64
C ALA A 295 -48.56 41.70 0.61
N ASP A 296 -48.11 42.97 0.68
CA ASP A 296 -47.10 43.55 -0.20
C ASP A 296 -45.65 43.47 0.34
N GLN A 297 -45.44 42.99 1.57
CA GLN A 297 -44.11 42.78 2.15
C GLN A 297 -44.06 41.43 2.89
N PRO A 298 -43.80 40.35 2.16
CA PRO A 298 -43.64 39.03 2.77
C PRO A 298 -42.43 39.03 3.71
N TYR A 299 -42.52 38.34 4.87
CA TYR A 299 -41.36 38.01 5.67
C TYR A 299 -40.34 37.30 4.77
N ILE A 300 -39.10 37.71 4.86
CA ILE A 300 -38.00 37.08 4.13
C ILE A 300 -37.72 35.74 4.83
N ASP A 301 -38.34 34.67 4.31
CA ASP A 301 -38.08 33.28 4.77
C ASP A 301 -36.74 32.73 4.26
N GLN A 302 -36.11 33.38 3.29
CA GLN A 302 -34.82 32.98 2.72
C GLN A 302 -33.80 34.11 2.85
N LEU A 303 -32.70 33.79 3.54
CA LEU A 303 -31.54 34.68 3.65
C LEU A 303 -30.64 34.47 2.44
N GLU A 304 -30.53 35.47 1.59
CA GLU A 304 -29.57 35.49 0.48
C GLU A 304 -28.26 36.19 0.92
N PRO A 305 -27.11 35.76 0.42
CA PRO A 305 -25.84 36.45 0.68
C PRO A 305 -25.90 37.91 0.22
N GLY A 306 -25.65 38.85 1.16
CA GLY A 306 -25.71 40.30 0.90
C GLY A 306 -27.07 40.97 1.12
N ALA A 307 -28.08 40.26 1.64
CA ALA A 307 -29.35 40.82 1.99
C ALA A 307 -29.20 41.87 3.14
N VAL A 308 -29.65 43.09 2.92
CA VAL A 308 -29.70 44.12 3.93
C VAL A 308 -31.10 44.16 4.53
N ILE A 309 -31.21 43.76 5.80
CA ILE A 309 -32.48 43.80 6.53
C ILE A 309 -32.57 45.13 7.31
N GLN A 310 -33.52 45.98 6.96
CA GLN A 310 -33.83 47.18 7.74
C GLN A 310 -34.75 46.81 8.91
N GLY A 311 -34.23 46.93 10.14
CA GLY A 311 -35.03 46.77 11.35
C GLY A 311 -35.88 48.01 11.64
N PRO A 312 -37.04 47.88 12.27
CA PRO A 312 -37.85 49.02 12.73
C PRO A 312 -37.12 49.85 13.77
N PRO A 313 -37.40 51.18 13.86
CA PRO A 313 -36.78 52.06 14.83
C PRO A 313 -36.97 51.57 16.26
N GLY A 314 -35.91 51.57 17.07
CA GLY A 314 -35.95 51.19 18.49
C GLY A 314 -35.55 49.73 18.77
N ARG A 315 -35.19 48.93 17.76
CA ARG A 315 -34.75 47.56 17.93
C ARG A 315 -33.24 47.43 17.65
N SER A 316 -32.56 46.63 18.44
CA SER A 316 -31.16 46.31 18.19
C SER A 316 -31.08 45.13 17.20
N VAL A 317 -30.14 45.27 16.24
CA VAL A 317 -29.84 44.26 15.26
C VAL A 317 -28.55 43.60 15.69
N GLU A 318 -28.61 42.35 16.07
CA GLU A 318 -27.43 41.58 16.42
C GLU A 318 -27.10 40.61 15.28
N VAL A 319 -25.93 40.79 14.70
CA VAL A 319 -25.43 39.87 13.66
C VAL A 319 -24.78 38.68 14.36
N VAL A 320 -25.40 37.55 14.27
CA VAL A 320 -24.80 36.32 14.79
C VAL A 320 -23.61 35.96 13.91
N GLN A 321 -22.40 36.25 14.41
CA GLN A 321 -21.17 35.79 13.77
C GLN A 321 -20.90 34.36 14.23
N PRO A 322 -21.02 33.35 13.33
CA PRO A 322 -20.66 31.99 13.68
C PRO A 322 -19.16 31.92 13.99
N PRO A 323 -18.74 31.13 14.97
CA PRO A 323 -17.34 31.04 15.35
C PRO A 323 -16.50 30.57 14.16
N SER A 324 -15.38 31.25 13.94
CA SER A 324 -14.45 30.94 12.85
C SER A 324 -13.91 29.51 12.94
N VAL A 325 -13.72 28.86 11.79
CA VAL A 325 -13.19 27.46 11.71
C VAL A 325 -11.65 27.50 11.65
N ARG A 326 -11.02 28.20 12.62
CA ARG A 326 -9.55 28.40 12.61
C ARG A 326 -8.75 27.11 12.79
N GLU A 327 -9.32 26.13 13.48
CA GLU A 327 -8.64 24.88 13.83
C GLU A 327 -8.85 23.75 12.81
N TYR A 328 -9.62 23.98 11.74
CA TYR A 328 -9.95 22.96 10.74
C TYR A 328 -8.70 22.38 10.08
N ALA A 329 -7.78 23.22 9.62
CA ALA A 329 -6.58 22.79 8.91
C ALA A 329 -5.67 21.91 9.80
N ASP A 330 -5.49 22.27 11.06
CA ASP A 330 -4.64 21.53 11.99
C ASP A 330 -5.28 20.21 12.40
N TYR A 331 -6.59 20.20 12.63
CA TYR A 331 -7.34 18.98 12.93
C TYR A 331 -7.30 18.02 11.74
N SER A 332 -7.64 18.50 10.54
CA SER A 332 -7.64 17.70 9.30
C SER A 332 -6.27 17.08 9.03
N ARG A 333 -5.20 17.91 9.14
CA ARG A 333 -3.83 17.43 8.98
C ARG A 333 -3.47 16.34 9.99
N THR A 334 -3.86 16.50 11.24
CA THR A 334 -3.59 15.52 12.31
C THR A 334 -4.33 14.21 12.06
N LYS A 335 -5.60 14.27 11.65
CA LYS A 335 -6.41 13.10 11.34
C LYS A 335 -5.90 12.36 10.10
N LEU A 336 -5.61 13.08 9.01
CA LEU A 336 -5.05 12.51 7.79
C LEU A 336 -3.69 11.83 8.03
N ARG A 337 -2.83 12.39 8.88
CA ARG A 337 -1.57 11.74 9.31
C ARG A 337 -1.80 10.43 10.06
N ALA A 338 -2.79 10.40 10.94
CA ALA A 338 -3.14 9.18 11.67
C ALA A 338 -3.68 8.10 10.71
N MET A 339 -4.55 8.46 9.77
CA MET A 339 -5.10 7.57 8.75
C MET A 339 -4.02 7.05 7.81
N ALA A 340 -3.14 7.93 7.29
CA ALA A 340 -1.99 7.55 6.48
C ALA A 340 -1.08 6.53 7.18
N THR A 341 -0.79 6.78 8.47
CA THR A 341 0.01 5.86 9.28
C THR A 341 -0.67 4.50 9.45
N GLY A 342 -1.99 4.49 9.65
CA GLY A 342 -2.77 3.27 9.88
C GLY A 342 -2.88 2.37 8.66
N ILE A 343 -3.00 2.96 7.45
CA ILE A 343 -3.03 2.18 6.21
C ILE A 343 -1.63 1.86 5.68
N GLY A 344 -0.62 2.65 6.05
CA GLY A 344 0.77 2.36 5.72
C GLY A 344 1.41 3.24 4.66
N VAL A 345 0.76 4.34 4.25
CA VAL A 345 1.31 5.33 3.32
C VAL A 345 1.89 6.55 4.05
N SER A 346 2.58 7.43 3.34
CA SER A 346 2.97 8.73 3.89
C SER A 346 1.80 9.72 3.83
N TYR A 347 1.86 10.77 4.67
CA TYR A 347 0.86 11.84 4.62
C TYR A 347 0.90 12.57 3.28
N GLU A 348 2.08 12.80 2.79
CA GLU A 348 2.35 13.49 1.52
C GLU A 348 1.80 12.69 0.33
N ASP A 349 2.02 11.37 0.32
CA ASP A 349 1.49 10.50 -0.72
C ASP A 349 -0.05 10.35 -0.65
N LEU A 350 -0.62 10.43 0.57
CA LEU A 350 -2.07 10.39 0.76
C LEU A 350 -2.76 11.64 0.24
N THR A 351 -2.18 12.81 0.52
CA THR A 351 -2.85 14.11 0.33
C THR A 351 -2.35 14.93 -0.84
N GLY A 352 -1.12 14.64 -1.34
CA GLY A 352 -0.41 15.51 -2.29
C GLY A 352 0.07 16.84 -1.68
N ASP A 353 -0.03 17.00 -0.35
CA ASP A 353 0.38 18.23 0.33
C ASP A 353 1.86 18.19 0.73
N TYR A 354 2.70 18.83 -0.08
CA TYR A 354 4.13 18.97 0.15
C TYR A 354 4.52 20.34 0.76
N THR A 355 3.55 21.20 1.13
CA THR A 355 3.80 22.58 1.54
C THR A 355 4.65 22.72 2.81
N ALA A 356 4.55 21.76 3.74
CA ALA A 356 5.31 21.75 4.99
C ALA A 356 6.52 20.79 4.96
N THR A 357 6.88 20.27 3.78
CA THR A 357 7.86 19.21 3.63
C THR A 357 9.17 19.77 3.07
N ASN A 358 10.29 19.50 3.73
CA ASN A 358 11.61 19.76 3.19
C ASN A 358 12.20 18.48 2.58
N PHE A 359 13.26 18.61 1.76
CA PHE A 359 13.90 17.50 1.08
C PHE A 359 14.29 16.35 2.01
N SER A 360 14.84 16.63 3.18
CA SER A 360 15.28 15.60 4.13
C SER A 360 14.12 14.85 4.75
N SER A 361 13.04 15.55 5.14
CA SER A 361 11.84 14.92 5.71
C SER A 361 11.08 14.10 4.66
N ALA A 362 10.97 14.59 3.41
CA ALA A 362 10.38 13.85 2.30
C ALA A 362 11.15 12.54 2.04
N ARG A 363 12.48 12.62 2.00
CA ARG A 363 13.34 11.45 1.79
C ARG A 363 13.15 10.41 2.90
N MET A 364 13.13 10.83 4.17
CA MET A 364 12.92 9.91 5.30
C MET A 364 11.52 9.26 5.28
N SER A 365 10.48 10.03 4.96
CA SER A 365 9.11 9.52 4.83
C SER A 365 9.04 8.46 3.73
N ARG A 366 9.63 8.74 2.57
CA ARG A 366 9.65 7.84 1.41
C ARG A 366 10.44 6.55 1.68
N LEU A 367 11.62 6.63 2.31
CA LEU A 367 12.40 5.44 2.67
C LEU A 367 11.62 4.52 3.63
N ARG A 368 10.91 5.09 4.61
CA ARG A 368 10.06 4.31 5.52
C ARG A 368 8.90 3.63 4.80
N HIS A 369 8.24 4.33 3.89
CA HIS A 369 7.16 3.76 3.08
C HIS A 369 7.70 2.66 2.16
N TRP A 370 8.85 2.90 1.50
CA TRP A 370 9.45 1.94 0.59
C TRP A 370 9.82 0.61 1.24
N ALA A 371 10.30 0.64 2.49
CA ALA A 371 10.56 -0.59 3.24
C ALA A 371 9.31 -1.48 3.39
N ARG A 372 8.11 -0.88 3.50
CA ARG A 372 6.83 -1.62 3.50
C ARG A 372 6.47 -2.13 2.11
N VAL A 373 6.69 -1.31 1.09
CA VAL A 373 6.45 -1.69 -0.32
C VAL A 373 7.26 -2.94 -0.67
N GLU A 374 8.55 -2.97 -0.32
CA GLU A 374 9.42 -4.13 -0.51
C GLU A 374 8.92 -5.37 0.24
N ASP A 375 8.47 -5.21 1.48
CA ASP A 375 7.89 -6.32 2.26
C ASP A 375 6.63 -6.88 1.60
N TRP A 376 5.71 -6.03 1.16
CA TRP A 376 4.48 -6.43 0.47
C TRP A 376 4.75 -7.08 -0.88
N ARG A 377 5.70 -6.56 -1.64
CA ARG A 377 6.10 -7.11 -2.93
C ARG A 377 6.74 -8.48 -2.79
N TRP A 378 7.82 -8.57 -1.99
CA TRP A 378 8.67 -9.77 -1.94
C TRP A 378 8.16 -10.86 -1.00
N ARG A 379 7.33 -10.53 -0.02
CA ARG A 379 6.81 -11.51 0.93
C ARG A 379 5.33 -11.88 0.71
N MET A 380 4.62 -11.12 -0.11
CA MET A 380 3.21 -11.40 -0.38
C MET A 380 2.95 -11.57 -1.88
N LEU A 381 3.12 -10.53 -2.71
CA LEU A 381 2.74 -10.57 -4.12
C LEU A 381 3.54 -11.62 -4.90
N VAL A 382 4.86 -11.60 -4.79
CA VAL A 382 5.73 -12.53 -5.53
C VAL A 382 5.50 -13.98 -5.13
N PRO A 383 5.56 -14.38 -3.85
CA PRO A 383 5.40 -15.80 -3.48
C PRO A 383 3.98 -16.32 -3.59
N GLN A 384 2.95 -15.47 -3.46
CA GLN A 384 1.56 -15.93 -3.47
C GLN A 384 0.88 -15.81 -4.85
N PHE A 385 1.37 -14.94 -5.74
CA PHE A 385 0.81 -14.74 -7.07
C PHE A 385 1.82 -14.96 -8.19
N CYS A 386 2.91 -14.19 -8.26
CA CYS A 386 3.79 -14.19 -9.42
C CYS A 386 4.48 -15.55 -9.64
N THR A 387 5.14 -16.08 -8.62
CA THR A 387 5.86 -17.35 -8.70
C THR A 387 4.94 -18.54 -8.97
N PRO A 388 3.76 -18.69 -8.32
CA PRO A 388 2.83 -19.74 -8.67
C PRO A 388 2.24 -19.61 -10.07
N ALA A 389 1.96 -18.40 -10.56
CA ALA A 389 1.46 -18.18 -11.92
C ALA A 389 2.51 -18.58 -12.97
N TRP A 390 3.78 -18.22 -12.75
CA TRP A 390 4.89 -18.70 -13.58
C TRP A 390 4.98 -20.23 -13.61
N ARG A 391 4.86 -20.88 -12.45
CA ARG A 391 4.87 -22.35 -12.38
C ARG A 391 3.74 -22.96 -13.20
N TRP A 392 2.54 -22.41 -13.10
CA TRP A 392 1.39 -22.85 -13.89
C TRP A 392 1.63 -22.69 -15.40
N MET A 393 2.25 -21.57 -15.80
CA MET A 393 2.64 -21.35 -17.20
C MET A 393 3.65 -22.42 -17.67
N ALA A 394 4.71 -22.64 -16.90
CA ALA A 394 5.74 -23.63 -17.23
C ALA A 394 5.17 -25.06 -17.31
N GLU A 395 4.27 -25.44 -16.38
CA GLU A 395 3.54 -26.72 -16.44
C GLU A 395 2.69 -26.85 -17.71
N ALA A 396 1.94 -25.79 -18.07
CA ALA A 396 1.10 -25.81 -19.27
C ALA A 396 1.95 -25.88 -20.55
N ALA A 397 3.05 -25.15 -20.62
CA ALA A 397 4.00 -25.18 -21.74
C ALA A 397 4.69 -26.55 -21.88
N ALA A 398 5.07 -27.18 -20.75
CA ALA A 398 5.63 -28.53 -20.74
C ALA A 398 4.65 -29.57 -21.27
N ILE A 399 3.38 -29.51 -20.89
CA ILE A 399 2.32 -30.40 -21.40
C ILE A 399 2.18 -30.29 -22.93
N MET A 400 2.38 -29.09 -23.48
CA MET A 400 2.35 -28.86 -24.94
C MET A 400 3.67 -29.20 -25.65
N ASN A 401 4.66 -29.71 -24.97
CA ASN A 401 6.00 -30.00 -25.51
C ASN A 401 6.68 -28.75 -26.14
N ARG A 402 6.51 -27.60 -25.55
CA ARG A 402 7.06 -26.30 -26.02
C ARG A 402 8.51 -26.08 -25.58
N GLY A 403 9.25 -27.08 -25.19
CA GLY A 403 10.66 -26.98 -24.79
C GLY A 403 10.90 -26.41 -23.37
N VAL A 404 9.84 -26.11 -22.62
CA VAL A 404 9.93 -25.56 -21.28
C VAL A 404 9.82 -26.65 -20.23
N PRO A 405 10.78 -26.81 -19.30
CA PRO A 405 10.65 -27.77 -18.20
C PRO A 405 9.56 -27.34 -17.20
N ALA A 406 8.73 -28.32 -16.77
CA ALA A 406 7.64 -28.05 -15.83
C ALA A 406 8.08 -27.45 -14.47
N GLY A 407 9.34 -27.66 -14.07
CA GLY A 407 9.91 -27.14 -12.82
C GLY A 407 10.74 -25.86 -12.97
N LEU A 408 10.71 -25.20 -14.15
CA LEU A 408 11.50 -24.03 -14.42
C LEU A 408 11.13 -22.89 -13.45
N GLY A 409 12.13 -22.38 -12.72
CA GLY A 409 11.99 -21.21 -11.85
C GLY A 409 12.16 -19.90 -12.60
N ALA A 410 11.72 -18.81 -11.98
CA ALA A 410 12.04 -17.46 -12.42
C ALA A 410 12.58 -16.62 -11.26
N LYS A 411 13.49 -15.72 -11.55
CA LYS A 411 13.87 -14.62 -10.65
C LYS A 411 12.96 -13.44 -10.98
N TRP A 412 12.63 -12.62 -9.98
CA TRP A 412 11.72 -11.51 -10.16
C TRP A 412 12.45 -10.19 -9.96
N THR A 413 12.11 -9.21 -10.78
CA THR A 413 12.61 -7.84 -10.68
C THR A 413 11.40 -6.93 -10.48
N GLY A 414 11.40 -6.12 -9.43
CA GLY A 414 10.34 -5.16 -9.14
C GLY A 414 10.67 -3.78 -9.71
N SER A 415 9.64 -2.94 -9.85
CA SER A 415 9.85 -1.54 -10.21
C SER A 415 10.74 -0.85 -9.18
N PRO A 416 11.75 -0.09 -9.61
CA PRO A 416 12.72 0.55 -8.73
C PRO A 416 12.10 1.72 -7.97
N LEU A 417 12.75 2.08 -6.87
CA LEU A 417 12.49 3.36 -6.22
C LEU A 417 12.95 4.50 -7.15
N PRO A 418 12.06 5.41 -7.56
CA PRO A 418 12.46 6.58 -8.33
C PRO A 418 13.49 7.41 -7.57
N MET A 419 14.51 7.91 -8.27
CA MET A 419 15.51 8.81 -7.69
C MET A 419 14.86 10.12 -7.27
N ILE A 420 15.14 10.57 -6.03
CA ILE A 420 14.68 11.87 -5.54
C ILE A 420 15.66 12.96 -5.99
N ASP A 421 16.94 12.64 -5.99
CA ASP A 421 18.05 13.49 -6.44
C ASP A 421 18.91 12.71 -7.42
N PRO A 422 18.57 12.70 -8.72
CA PRO A 422 19.26 11.89 -9.72
C PRO A 422 20.75 12.19 -9.81
N ALA A 423 21.15 13.46 -9.63
CA ALA A 423 22.54 13.86 -9.74
C ALA A 423 23.40 13.28 -8.61
N ASN A 424 22.98 13.46 -7.36
CA ASN A 424 23.73 12.97 -6.20
C ASN A 424 23.60 11.44 -6.04
N GLU A 425 22.44 10.87 -6.32
CA GLU A 425 22.22 9.42 -6.26
C GLU A 425 23.00 8.70 -7.35
N GLY A 426 23.06 9.23 -8.58
CA GLY A 426 23.90 8.71 -9.65
C GLY A 426 25.39 8.70 -9.29
N LEU A 427 25.88 9.78 -8.70
CA LEU A 427 27.26 9.85 -8.19
C LEU A 427 27.52 8.84 -7.05
N ALA A 428 26.55 8.62 -6.18
CA ALA A 428 26.65 7.63 -5.11
C ALA A 428 26.77 6.20 -5.68
N TYR A 429 25.93 5.83 -6.68
CA TYR A 429 26.05 4.54 -7.38
C TYR A 429 27.43 4.38 -8.02
N GLN A 430 27.90 5.39 -8.75
CA GLN A 430 29.22 5.34 -9.37
C GLN A 430 30.34 5.13 -8.34
N ARG A 431 30.29 5.80 -7.19
CA ARG A 431 31.27 5.64 -6.11
C ARG A 431 31.20 4.26 -5.47
N ASN A 432 30.00 3.74 -5.22
CA ASN A 432 29.80 2.42 -4.62
C ASN A 432 30.32 1.31 -5.55
N ILE A 433 30.07 1.41 -6.85
CA ILE A 433 30.57 0.45 -7.84
C ILE A 433 32.12 0.52 -7.89
N ARG A 434 32.70 1.72 -7.96
CA ARG A 434 34.16 1.91 -8.02
C ARG A 434 34.88 1.46 -6.75
N SER A 435 34.27 1.60 -5.58
CA SER A 435 34.85 1.16 -4.31
C SER A 435 34.66 -0.33 -4.03
N GLY A 436 33.91 -1.06 -4.89
CA GLY A 436 33.61 -2.47 -4.70
C GLY A 436 32.56 -2.76 -3.63
N LEU A 437 31.86 -1.73 -3.13
CA LEU A 437 30.74 -1.91 -2.18
C LEU A 437 29.50 -2.48 -2.86
N MET A 438 29.39 -2.34 -4.18
CA MET A 438 28.28 -2.80 -4.99
C MET A 438 28.78 -3.23 -6.36
N SER A 439 28.25 -4.31 -6.92
CA SER A 439 28.53 -4.70 -8.30
C SER A 439 27.67 -3.87 -9.28
N LEU A 440 28.12 -3.74 -10.55
CA LEU A 440 27.30 -3.12 -11.60
C LEU A 440 25.95 -3.84 -11.75
N SER A 441 25.99 -5.17 -11.75
CA SER A 441 24.76 -5.99 -11.85
C SER A 441 23.81 -5.79 -10.68
N GLU A 442 24.33 -5.54 -9.47
CA GLU A 442 23.51 -5.19 -8.30
C GLU A 442 22.84 -3.83 -8.48
N ALA A 443 23.62 -2.81 -8.88
CA ALA A 443 23.11 -1.48 -9.16
C ALA A 443 22.02 -1.48 -10.24
N LEU A 444 22.18 -2.26 -11.30
CA LEU A 444 21.18 -2.43 -12.35
C LEU A 444 19.90 -3.08 -11.82
N ARG A 445 20.03 -4.13 -10.98
CA ARG A 445 18.88 -4.78 -10.35
C ARG A 445 18.11 -3.85 -9.40
N GLU A 446 18.81 -3.06 -8.60
CA GLU A 446 18.18 -2.05 -7.73
C GLU A 446 17.42 -0.99 -8.54
N ARG A 447 17.87 -0.74 -9.78
CA ARG A 447 17.20 0.17 -10.72
C ARG A 447 16.15 -0.50 -11.59
N GLY A 448 15.82 -1.76 -11.33
CA GLY A 448 14.77 -2.49 -12.03
C GLY A 448 15.17 -2.97 -13.43
N TYR A 449 16.45 -2.90 -13.78
CA TYR A 449 16.95 -3.39 -15.06
C TYR A 449 17.43 -4.84 -14.93
N ASP A 450 17.32 -5.60 -16.01
CA ASP A 450 18.01 -6.87 -16.14
C ASP A 450 19.48 -6.62 -16.47
N PRO A 451 20.43 -7.02 -15.62
CA PRO A 451 21.85 -6.76 -15.86
C PRO A 451 22.40 -7.39 -17.14
N GLU A 452 21.90 -8.58 -17.49
CA GLU A 452 22.39 -9.29 -18.68
C GLU A 452 21.89 -8.60 -19.95
N ALA A 453 20.60 -8.28 -20.03
CA ALA A 453 20.04 -7.55 -21.16
C ALA A 453 20.72 -6.18 -21.36
N VAL A 454 20.92 -5.42 -20.28
CA VAL A 454 21.61 -4.12 -20.36
C VAL A 454 23.07 -4.27 -20.81
N LEU A 455 23.78 -5.31 -20.33
CA LEU A 455 25.17 -5.54 -20.75
C LEU A 455 25.27 -6.02 -22.19
N GLU A 456 24.30 -6.81 -22.67
CA GLU A 456 24.21 -7.21 -24.09
C GLU A 456 23.91 -6.00 -24.97
N GLU A 457 22.91 -5.18 -24.62
CA GLU A 457 22.60 -3.92 -25.32
C GLU A 457 23.80 -2.96 -25.34
N MET A 458 24.50 -2.80 -24.22
CA MET A 458 25.73 -2.00 -24.17
C MET A 458 26.85 -2.57 -25.05
N ALA A 459 26.95 -3.89 -25.19
CA ALA A 459 27.93 -4.51 -26.06
C ALA A 459 27.60 -4.26 -27.55
N GLU A 460 26.34 -4.43 -27.94
CA GLU A 460 25.85 -4.13 -29.29
C GLU A 460 26.02 -2.64 -29.66
N ASP A 461 25.68 -1.73 -28.75
CA ASP A 461 25.88 -0.29 -28.96
C ASP A 461 27.35 0.07 -29.12
N ASN A 462 28.21 -0.54 -28.31
CA ASN A 462 29.66 -0.33 -28.41
C ASN A 462 30.22 -0.84 -29.75
N GLU A 463 29.73 -1.97 -30.27
CA GLU A 463 30.10 -2.50 -31.58
C GLU A 463 29.67 -1.56 -32.71
N LYS A 464 28.44 -1.05 -32.67
CA LYS A 464 27.96 -0.04 -33.63
C LYS A 464 28.76 1.26 -33.59
N LEU A 465 29.12 1.75 -32.38
CA LEU A 465 29.95 2.95 -32.24
C LEU A 465 31.34 2.74 -32.82
N ASP A 466 31.91 1.54 -32.62
CA ASP A 466 33.24 1.20 -33.17
C ASP A 466 33.17 1.07 -34.71
N GLU A 467 32.11 0.48 -35.29
CA GLU A 467 31.87 0.41 -36.73
C GLU A 467 31.72 1.80 -37.39
N LEU A 468 31.03 2.71 -36.71
CA LEU A 468 30.80 4.07 -37.19
C LEU A 468 31.97 5.02 -36.92
N GLY A 469 33.00 4.57 -36.19
CA GLY A 469 34.14 5.37 -35.77
C GLY A 469 33.81 6.53 -34.85
N LEU A 470 32.68 6.41 -34.10
CA LEU A 470 32.22 7.42 -33.14
C LEU A 470 32.84 7.18 -31.77
N ILE A 471 33.35 8.25 -31.15
CA ILE A 471 33.87 8.24 -29.79
C ILE A 471 32.99 9.19 -28.97
N LEU A 472 32.25 8.62 -28.03
CA LEU A 472 31.43 9.40 -27.09
C LEU A 472 32.28 9.70 -25.84
N ASP A 473 32.03 10.84 -25.22
CA ASP A 473 32.62 11.21 -23.92
C ASP A 473 32.14 10.32 -22.77
N SER A 474 31.00 9.64 -22.97
CA SER A 474 30.42 8.66 -22.06
C SER A 474 31.00 7.24 -22.21
N ASP A 475 31.87 6.97 -23.23
CA ASP A 475 32.50 5.65 -23.40
C ASP A 475 33.67 5.45 -22.44
N PRO A 476 33.51 4.67 -21.34
CA PRO A 476 34.55 4.49 -20.34
C PRO A 476 35.73 3.68 -20.84
N ARG A 477 35.66 3.06 -22.03
CA ARG A 477 36.74 2.30 -22.64
C ARG A 477 37.75 3.22 -23.31
N LYS A 478 37.28 4.37 -23.81
CA LYS A 478 38.10 5.30 -24.64
C LYS A 478 38.35 6.65 -23.96
N MET A 479 37.45 7.07 -23.04
CA MET A 479 37.53 8.38 -22.41
C MET A 479 37.62 8.27 -20.88
N THR A 480 38.39 9.14 -20.27
CA THR A 480 38.42 9.30 -18.80
C THR A 480 37.23 10.15 -18.35
N GLN A 481 36.89 10.10 -17.06
CA GLN A 481 35.82 10.93 -16.48
C GLN A 481 36.04 12.45 -16.66
N ALA A 482 37.25 12.88 -16.94
CA ALA A 482 37.62 14.28 -17.25
C ALA A 482 37.57 14.59 -18.75
N GLY A 483 37.03 13.71 -19.58
CA GLY A 483 36.96 13.90 -21.03
C GLY A 483 38.29 13.78 -21.76
N GLN A 484 39.30 13.15 -21.14
CA GLN A 484 40.61 12.91 -21.79
C GLN A 484 40.63 11.49 -22.37
N ALA A 485 41.23 11.34 -23.57
CA ALA A 485 41.42 10.04 -24.18
C ALA A 485 42.27 9.12 -23.28
N GLN A 486 41.79 7.90 -23.03
CA GLN A 486 42.58 6.90 -22.32
C GLN A 486 43.67 6.37 -23.24
N ALA A 487 44.92 6.36 -22.74
CA ALA A 487 46.01 5.68 -23.43
C ALA A 487 45.72 4.17 -23.49
N VAL A 488 45.67 3.61 -24.69
CA VAL A 488 45.50 2.16 -24.89
C VAL A 488 46.74 1.47 -24.29
N PRO A 489 46.60 0.49 -23.39
CA PRO A 489 47.72 -0.27 -22.88
C PRO A 489 48.44 -0.97 -24.04
N GLY A 490 49.67 -0.54 -24.35
CA GLY A 490 50.50 -1.08 -25.46
C GLY A 490 50.67 -0.17 -26.65
N ALA A 491 50.02 0.98 -26.75
CA ALA A 491 50.34 2.00 -27.72
C ALA A 491 51.51 2.86 -27.19
N SER A 492 52.62 2.92 -27.91
CA SER A 492 53.74 3.83 -27.59
C SER A 492 53.21 5.27 -27.51
N PRO A 493 53.63 6.09 -26.53
CA PRO A 493 53.18 7.46 -26.44
C PRO A 493 53.59 8.20 -27.72
N VAL A 494 52.63 8.71 -28.44
CA VAL A 494 52.88 9.66 -29.54
C VAL A 494 53.48 10.91 -28.88
N SER A 495 54.76 11.11 -29.05
CA SER A 495 55.41 12.37 -28.62
C SER A 495 54.66 13.55 -29.23
N PRO A 496 54.31 14.56 -28.42
CA PRO A 496 53.74 15.77 -28.97
C PRO A 496 54.69 16.33 -30.01
N ALA A 497 54.19 16.58 -31.23
CA ALA A 497 54.97 17.20 -32.29
C ALA A 497 55.55 18.51 -31.76
N SER A 498 56.90 18.63 -31.84
CA SER A 498 57.58 19.87 -31.52
C SER A 498 56.99 21.00 -32.37
N PRO A 499 56.76 22.18 -31.84
CA PRO A 499 56.32 23.31 -32.63
C PRO A 499 57.38 23.69 -33.61
N PRO A 500 57.09 24.17 -34.83
CA PRO A 500 58.07 24.57 -35.84
C PRO A 500 58.91 25.69 -35.30
N GLU A 501 60.26 25.54 -35.51
CA GLU A 501 61.32 26.42 -35.02
C GLU A 501 61.42 27.79 -35.72
N ASP A 502 60.39 28.31 -36.34
CA ASP A 502 60.41 29.54 -37.12
C ASP A 502 59.67 30.72 -36.48
N MET A 503 59.94 31.05 -35.22
CA MET A 503 59.68 32.42 -34.68
C MET A 503 60.49 32.71 -33.42
N MET A 504 61.84 32.71 -33.58
CA MET A 504 62.73 33.46 -32.67
C MET A 504 63.07 34.81 -33.28
N GLY A 505 62.15 35.77 -33.01
CA GLY A 505 62.49 37.21 -33.18
C GLY A 505 63.27 37.70 -31.96
N SER A 506 64.37 38.35 -32.20
CA SER A 506 65.42 38.88 -31.31
C SER A 506 64.90 39.77 -30.16
N PRO A 507 65.62 39.86 -29.04
CA PRO A 507 65.19 40.63 -27.87
C PRO A 507 65.46 42.12 -28.06
N SER A 508 64.51 43.00 -27.95
CA SER A 508 64.70 44.43 -27.79
C SER A 508 64.71 44.85 -26.31
N ALA A 509 65.71 45.64 -26.00
CA ALA A 509 66.16 46.16 -24.74
C ALA A 509 65.05 46.81 -23.82
N SER A 510 65.28 46.64 -22.53
CA SER A 510 64.62 47.41 -21.43
C SER A 510 64.99 48.90 -21.49
N PRO A 511 64.15 49.78 -20.91
CA PRO A 511 64.64 50.82 -20.06
C PRO A 511 64.09 50.77 -18.63
N SER A 512 65.01 51.15 -17.77
CA SER A 512 64.97 51.29 -16.33
C SER A 512 64.07 52.36 -15.81
N ALA A 513 63.53 52.13 -14.59
CA ALA A 513 63.44 52.99 -13.41
C ALA A 513 62.69 54.33 -13.50
N ALA A 514 61.87 54.47 -12.55
CA ALA A 514 61.61 55.52 -11.56
C ALA A 514 60.13 55.88 -11.44
N GLU A 515 59.65 55.76 -10.39
CA GLU A 515 59.09 56.32 -9.13
C GLU A 515 58.05 55.48 -8.49
#